data_b984a780f1931330ab47a8cbaae577f7
#
_entry.id   b984a780f1931330ab47a8cbaae577f7
#
_cell.length_a   1.000
_cell.length_b   1.000
_cell.length_c   1.000
_cell.angle_alpha   90.00
_cell.angle_beta   90.00
_cell.angle_gamma   90.00
#
_symmetry.space_group_name_H-M   'P 1'
#
loop_
_entity.id
_entity.type
_entity.pdbx_description
1 polymer ?
#
loop_
_entity_poly.entity_id
_entity_poly.type
_entity_poly.pdbx_seq_one_letter_code
_entity_poly.pdbx_strand_id
1 'polypeptide(L)'
;MKLNYPKVHLDHDKVFVSFYINQKRYRLYNGKRIGSATSPNSYPVDQRFSIGNLLAAEVYKYLTEGGVLKKYQSDAVITGIQSDREFLTRALNNKLSGNYSKKYNDMLNYVYRLAINEMRGDNLTSSHISDILLKYSSGVSHNTIRRHLNVLINEANLLGMCHHPSKNIKSKKAKASLHKPITNVKLLLNEIKDYNRNLSLCCILTYGCLLRPHREIRELTWGDFTSELSYIKLSGGRNKSGRNRIVPVPSYIREILVRGESSNNIFTSSNKPPNPDYFKTLWGRFKRVSKLIAQEQTLYSFRHSGAI
;
A
#
# COMPACT_ATOMS: atom_id res chain seq x y z
N MET A 1 -21.50 28.39 -27.31
CA MET A 1 -20.32 27.87 -26.55
C MET A 1 -19.45 27.07 -27.51
N LYS A 2 -18.19 27.47 -27.81
CA LYS A 2 -17.32 26.61 -28.64
C LYS A 2 -16.81 25.48 -27.78
N LEU A 3 -17.42 24.30 -27.88
CA LEU A 3 -16.96 23.08 -27.23
C LEU A 3 -15.98 22.37 -28.17
N ASN A 4 -14.72 22.22 -27.75
CA ASN A 4 -13.77 21.39 -28.49
C ASN A 4 -14.12 19.93 -28.33
N TYR A 5 -13.92 19.12 -29.37
CA TYR A 5 -14.14 17.68 -29.31
C TYR A 5 -13.30 17.04 -28.19
N PRO A 6 -13.90 16.18 -27.35
CA PRO A 6 -13.22 15.54 -26.23
C PRO A 6 -12.05 14.68 -26.71
N LYS A 7 -10.91 14.73 -26.01
CA LYS A 7 -9.71 13.95 -26.35
C LYS A 7 -9.65 12.68 -25.54
N VAL A 8 -9.34 11.56 -26.21
CA VAL A 8 -9.09 10.28 -25.57
C VAL A 8 -7.62 10.19 -25.17
N HIS A 9 -7.36 9.70 -23.97
CA HIS A 9 -6.03 9.48 -23.42
C HIS A 9 -5.88 8.06 -22.93
N LEU A 10 -4.69 7.49 -23.19
CA LEU A 10 -4.24 6.23 -22.60
C LEU A 10 -3.14 6.55 -21.59
N ASP A 11 -3.35 6.14 -20.34
CA ASP A 11 -2.38 6.27 -19.25
C ASP A 11 -2.15 4.90 -18.65
N HIS A 12 -0.99 4.30 -18.97
CA HIS A 12 -0.71 2.88 -18.78
C HIS A 12 -1.83 2.04 -19.42
N ASP A 13 -2.58 1.27 -18.64
CA ASP A 13 -3.68 0.42 -19.13
C ASP A 13 -5.07 1.08 -18.97
N LYS A 14 -5.14 2.36 -18.58
CA LYS A 14 -6.41 3.05 -18.34
C LYS A 14 -6.68 4.11 -19.38
N VAL A 15 -7.90 4.07 -19.95
CA VAL A 15 -8.40 5.07 -20.90
C VAL A 15 -9.31 6.05 -20.19
N PHE A 16 -9.17 7.33 -20.52
CA PHE A 16 -10.07 8.38 -20.09
C PHE A 16 -10.27 9.41 -21.19
N VAL A 17 -11.40 10.10 -21.13
CA VAL A 17 -11.76 11.19 -22.04
C VAL A 17 -11.61 12.53 -21.30
N SER A 18 -10.91 13.50 -21.90
CA SER A 18 -10.78 14.85 -21.32
C SER A 18 -11.36 15.92 -22.23
N PHE A 19 -11.98 16.93 -21.63
CA PHE A 19 -12.58 18.09 -22.29
C PHE A 19 -12.66 19.28 -21.35
N TYR A 20 -13.02 20.45 -21.90
CA TYR A 20 -13.14 21.68 -21.13
C TYR A 20 -14.56 22.24 -21.21
N ILE A 21 -15.11 22.67 -20.08
CA ILE A 21 -16.33 23.45 -19.97
C ILE A 21 -16.00 24.70 -19.17
N ASN A 22 -16.23 25.90 -19.75
CA ASN A 22 -15.94 27.18 -19.09
C ASN A 22 -14.51 27.25 -18.51
N GLN A 23 -13.51 26.91 -19.33
CA GLN A 23 -12.08 26.84 -18.97
C GLN A 23 -11.69 25.79 -17.90
N LYS A 24 -12.63 25.05 -17.36
CA LYS A 24 -12.37 24.00 -16.40
C LYS A 24 -12.22 22.66 -17.10
N ARG A 25 -11.12 21.96 -16.83
CA ARG A 25 -10.85 20.62 -17.38
C ARG A 25 -11.62 19.53 -16.64
N TYR A 26 -12.26 18.67 -17.40
CA TYR A 26 -12.94 17.46 -16.91
C TYR A 26 -12.26 16.22 -17.47
N ARG A 27 -12.34 15.11 -16.69
CA ARG A 27 -11.90 13.78 -17.10
C ARG A 27 -13.01 12.78 -16.77
N LEU A 28 -13.37 11.94 -17.74
CA LEU A 28 -14.34 10.88 -17.56
C LEU A 28 -13.68 9.54 -17.92
N TYR A 29 -13.80 8.58 -17.03
CA TYR A 29 -13.34 7.19 -17.20
C TYR A 29 -14.48 6.26 -17.64
N ASN A 30 -15.72 6.74 -17.61
CA ASN A 30 -16.93 6.06 -18.05
C ASN A 30 -18.05 7.07 -18.33
N GLY A 31 -19.15 6.61 -18.94
CA GLY A 31 -20.28 7.43 -19.37
C GLY A 31 -21.31 7.78 -18.28
N LYS A 32 -21.16 7.31 -17.05
CA LYS A 32 -22.20 7.46 -15.99
C LYS A 32 -22.65 8.91 -15.79
N ARG A 33 -21.73 9.89 -15.89
CA ARG A 33 -22.07 11.33 -15.72
C ARG A 33 -22.87 11.93 -16.84
N ILE A 34 -22.95 11.27 -17.97
CA ILE A 34 -23.77 11.68 -19.13
C ILE A 34 -24.96 10.72 -19.34
N GLY A 35 -25.18 9.77 -18.40
CA GLY A 35 -26.25 8.79 -18.50
C GLY A 35 -25.98 7.65 -19.50
N SER A 36 -24.72 7.46 -19.91
CA SER A 36 -24.29 6.37 -20.79
C SER A 36 -23.72 5.18 -19.99
N ALA A 37 -23.94 3.98 -20.50
CA ALA A 37 -23.36 2.74 -19.98
C ALA A 37 -21.89 2.51 -20.44
N THR A 38 -21.39 3.33 -21.35
CA THR A 38 -20.05 3.16 -21.95
C THR A 38 -18.95 3.27 -20.88
N SER A 39 -18.15 2.20 -20.76
CA SER A 39 -17.08 2.08 -19.76
C SER A 39 -15.84 1.46 -20.39
N PRO A 40 -14.91 2.25 -20.98
CA PRO A 40 -13.75 1.74 -21.69
C PRO A 40 -12.91 0.75 -20.89
N ASN A 41 -12.72 1.03 -19.59
CA ASN A 41 -11.87 0.23 -18.72
C ASN A 41 -12.48 -1.12 -18.27
N SER A 42 -13.72 -1.40 -18.66
CA SER A 42 -14.37 -2.70 -18.46
C SER A 42 -14.07 -3.70 -19.60
N TYR A 43 -13.41 -3.25 -20.66
CA TYR A 43 -13.07 -4.06 -21.83
C TYR A 43 -11.60 -4.51 -21.79
N PRO A 44 -11.20 -5.53 -22.58
CA PRO A 44 -9.80 -5.91 -22.79
C PRO A 44 -8.95 -4.71 -23.25
N VAL A 45 -7.66 -4.73 -22.94
CA VAL A 45 -6.75 -3.57 -23.10
C VAL A 45 -6.70 -3.06 -24.53
N ASP A 46 -6.68 -3.98 -25.50
CA ASP A 46 -6.67 -3.72 -26.93
C ASP A 46 -7.91 -2.98 -27.44
N GLN A 47 -9.06 -3.16 -26.80
CA GLN A 47 -10.33 -2.53 -27.17
C GLN A 47 -10.59 -1.21 -26.46
N ARG A 48 -9.91 -0.94 -25.33
CA ARG A 48 -10.20 0.22 -24.46
C ARG A 48 -10.13 1.55 -25.18
N PHE A 49 -9.16 1.73 -26.07
CA PHE A 49 -8.99 2.98 -26.80
C PHE A 49 -10.14 3.20 -27.78
N SER A 50 -10.59 2.18 -28.49
CA SER A 50 -11.74 2.24 -29.39
C SER A 50 -13.03 2.60 -28.65
N ILE A 51 -13.29 1.94 -27.51
CA ILE A 51 -14.43 2.28 -26.65
C ILE A 51 -14.28 3.67 -26.01
N GLY A 52 -13.04 4.13 -25.79
CA GLY A 52 -12.74 5.51 -25.38
C GLY A 52 -13.18 6.53 -26.40
N ASN A 53 -12.99 6.26 -27.70
CA ASN A 53 -13.47 7.11 -28.78
C ASN A 53 -15.01 7.15 -28.84
N LEU A 54 -15.69 6.03 -28.59
CA LEU A 54 -17.14 6.00 -28.47
C LEU A 54 -17.60 6.90 -27.30
N LEU A 55 -16.98 6.77 -26.14
CA LEU A 55 -17.27 7.62 -24.99
C LEU A 55 -17.04 9.11 -25.31
N ALA A 56 -15.98 9.46 -26.05
CA ALA A 56 -15.71 10.84 -26.47
C ALA A 56 -16.83 11.40 -27.36
N ALA A 57 -17.31 10.61 -28.32
CA ALA A 57 -18.43 10.97 -29.20
C ALA A 57 -19.73 11.19 -28.41
N GLU A 58 -20.04 10.29 -27.48
CA GLU A 58 -21.21 10.41 -26.60
C GLU A 58 -21.15 11.65 -25.71
N VAL A 59 -19.97 11.94 -25.13
CA VAL A 59 -19.74 13.16 -24.34
C VAL A 59 -19.94 14.41 -25.19
N TYR A 60 -19.39 14.41 -26.40
CA TYR A 60 -19.53 15.56 -27.33
C TYR A 60 -20.98 15.82 -27.67
N LYS A 61 -21.70 14.77 -28.12
CA LYS A 61 -23.13 14.83 -28.42
C LYS A 61 -23.93 15.38 -27.23
N TYR A 62 -23.76 14.77 -26.07
CA TYR A 62 -24.48 15.14 -24.85
C TYR A 62 -24.30 16.63 -24.48
N LEU A 63 -23.06 17.12 -24.57
CA LEU A 63 -22.75 18.52 -24.23
C LEU A 63 -23.21 19.51 -25.30
N THR A 64 -23.17 19.15 -26.60
CA THR A 64 -23.69 19.99 -27.68
C THR A 64 -25.22 20.09 -27.66
N GLU A 65 -25.90 19.09 -27.20
CA GLU A 65 -27.37 19.09 -26.98
C GLU A 65 -27.78 19.83 -25.69
N GLY A 66 -26.85 20.52 -25.02
CA GLY A 66 -27.15 21.30 -23.80
C GLY A 66 -27.12 20.46 -22.51
N GLY A 67 -26.68 19.23 -22.58
CA GLY A 67 -26.56 18.35 -21.42
C GLY A 67 -25.61 18.92 -20.37
N VAL A 68 -25.98 18.81 -19.10
CA VAL A 68 -25.17 19.21 -17.95
C VAL A 68 -24.61 17.94 -17.29
N LEU A 69 -23.29 17.90 -17.08
CA LEU A 69 -22.68 16.76 -16.41
C LEU A 69 -23.34 16.49 -15.07
N LYS A 70 -24.02 15.36 -14.94
CA LYS A 70 -24.58 14.91 -13.67
C LYS A 70 -23.49 14.91 -12.61
N LYS A 71 -23.73 15.54 -11.48
CA LYS A 71 -22.95 15.19 -10.28
C LYS A 71 -23.12 13.70 -10.07
N TYR A 72 -22.05 13.00 -9.66
CA TYR A 72 -22.20 11.57 -9.32
C TYR A 72 -23.38 11.43 -8.36
N GLN A 73 -24.54 11.07 -8.88
CA GLN A 73 -25.65 10.56 -8.11
C GLN A 73 -25.53 9.06 -8.14
N SER A 74 -25.34 8.46 -6.99
CA SER A 74 -25.58 7.03 -6.80
C SER A 74 -27.08 6.80 -7.10
N ASP A 75 -27.37 5.83 -7.98
CA ASP A 75 -28.73 5.35 -8.20
C ASP A 75 -29.23 4.66 -6.92
N ALA A 76 -29.71 5.46 -5.98
CA ALA A 76 -30.54 5.01 -4.90
C ALA A 76 -31.52 6.15 -4.61
N VAL A 77 -32.77 5.94 -4.99
CA VAL A 77 -33.90 6.68 -4.45
C VAL A 77 -33.89 6.46 -2.94
N ILE A 78 -33.40 7.46 -2.21
CA ILE A 78 -33.31 7.38 -0.76
C ILE A 78 -34.52 8.12 -0.21
N THR A 79 -35.54 7.38 0.12
CA THR A 79 -36.60 7.77 1.04
C THR A 79 -36.05 7.61 2.46
N GLY A 80 -35.46 8.68 3.00
CA GLY A 80 -34.96 8.75 4.38
C GLY A 80 -33.70 9.61 4.48
N ILE A 81 -33.59 10.41 5.51
CA ILE A 81 -32.37 11.17 5.85
C ILE A 81 -31.31 10.15 6.24
N GLN A 82 -30.40 9.80 5.31
CA GLN A 82 -29.29 8.91 5.63
C GLN A 82 -28.20 9.70 6.36
N SER A 83 -27.76 9.14 7.47
CA SER A 83 -26.70 9.72 8.29
C SER A 83 -25.30 9.46 7.65
N ASP A 84 -24.33 10.32 7.92
CA ASP A 84 -22.94 10.06 7.52
C ASP A 84 -22.42 8.73 8.08
N ARG A 85 -22.93 8.31 9.24
CA ARG A 85 -22.66 7.01 9.86
C ARG A 85 -23.05 5.86 8.94
N GLU A 86 -24.21 5.92 8.30
CA GLU A 86 -24.65 4.89 7.36
C GLU A 86 -23.79 4.88 6.09
N PHE A 87 -23.49 6.07 5.54
CA PHE A 87 -22.60 6.18 4.38
C PHE A 87 -21.21 5.63 4.65
N LEU A 88 -20.62 5.94 5.82
CA LEU A 88 -19.32 5.41 6.21
C LEU A 88 -19.34 3.90 6.43
N THR A 89 -20.41 3.36 6.99
CA THR A 89 -20.59 1.90 7.18
C THR A 89 -20.65 1.19 5.83
N ARG A 90 -21.45 1.71 4.89
CA ARG A 90 -21.54 1.16 3.52
C ARG A 90 -20.20 1.30 2.79
N ALA A 91 -19.52 2.43 2.94
CA ALA A 91 -18.20 2.67 2.38
C ALA A 91 -17.15 1.66 2.88
N LEU A 92 -17.15 1.38 4.18
CA LEU A 92 -16.29 0.35 4.76
C LEU A 92 -16.60 -1.02 4.16
N ASN A 93 -17.85 -1.45 4.13
CA ASN A 93 -18.25 -2.74 3.60
C ASN A 93 -17.86 -2.90 2.13
N ASN A 94 -18.06 -1.87 1.30
CA ASN A 94 -17.62 -1.86 -0.09
C ASN A 94 -16.11 -2.00 -0.22
N LYS A 95 -15.33 -1.33 0.64
CA LYS A 95 -13.86 -1.48 0.62
C LYS A 95 -13.43 -2.87 1.08
N LEU A 96 -14.07 -3.43 2.11
CA LEU A 96 -13.71 -4.75 2.65
C LEU A 96 -14.07 -5.91 1.71
N SER A 97 -15.04 -5.74 0.81
CA SER A 97 -15.37 -6.74 -0.22
C SER A 97 -14.30 -6.84 -1.33
N GLY A 98 -13.38 -5.86 -1.41
CA GLY A 98 -12.27 -5.89 -2.36
C GLY A 98 -11.14 -6.84 -1.93
N ASN A 99 -10.37 -7.32 -2.91
CA ASN A 99 -9.21 -8.18 -2.63
C ASN A 99 -7.99 -7.37 -2.14
N TYR A 100 -8.03 -6.93 -0.89
CA TYR A 100 -6.95 -6.18 -0.26
C TYR A 100 -6.21 -7.01 0.79
N SER A 101 -5.01 -6.56 1.18
CA SER A 101 -4.27 -7.22 2.24
C SER A 101 -4.98 -7.09 3.60
N LYS A 102 -4.85 -8.12 4.45
CA LYS A 102 -5.39 -8.08 5.82
C LYS A 102 -5.02 -6.79 6.57
N LYS A 103 -3.74 -6.39 6.50
CA LYS A 103 -3.26 -5.16 7.17
C LYS A 103 -3.97 -3.89 6.68
N TYR A 104 -4.32 -3.81 5.40
CA TYR A 104 -5.07 -2.68 4.86
C TYR A 104 -6.51 -2.69 5.38
N ASN A 105 -7.15 -3.86 5.39
CA ASN A 105 -8.51 -4.03 5.92
C ASN A 105 -8.56 -3.71 7.42
N ASP A 106 -7.58 -4.18 8.21
CA ASP A 106 -7.46 -3.84 9.63
C ASP A 106 -7.33 -2.33 9.85
N MET A 107 -6.57 -1.64 8.99
CA MET A 107 -6.40 -0.19 9.06
C MET A 107 -7.69 0.55 8.69
N LEU A 108 -8.44 0.10 7.67
CA LEU A 108 -9.75 0.69 7.33
C LEU A 108 -10.75 0.53 8.47
N ASN A 109 -10.83 -0.66 9.07
CA ASN A 109 -11.67 -0.91 10.25
C ASN A 109 -11.26 -0.01 11.43
N TYR A 110 -9.97 0.19 11.62
CA TYR A 110 -9.45 1.05 12.69
C TYR A 110 -9.88 2.52 12.49
N VAL A 111 -9.65 3.10 11.31
CA VAL A 111 -10.02 4.50 11.05
C VAL A 111 -11.52 4.71 11.01
N TYR A 112 -12.29 3.72 10.56
CA TYR A 112 -13.75 3.75 10.66
C TYR A 112 -14.20 3.88 12.12
N ARG A 113 -13.67 3.01 13.02
CA ARG A 113 -13.99 3.09 14.45
C ARG A 113 -13.60 4.44 15.05
N LEU A 114 -12.46 5.02 14.66
CA LEU A 114 -12.08 6.36 15.10
C LEU A 114 -13.11 7.41 14.67
N ALA A 115 -13.56 7.37 13.41
CA ALA A 115 -14.55 8.31 12.91
C ALA A 115 -15.89 8.16 13.66
N ILE A 116 -16.40 6.94 13.81
CA ILE A 116 -17.68 6.67 14.47
C ILE A 116 -17.66 7.04 15.96
N ASN A 117 -16.54 6.79 16.65
CA ASN A 117 -16.42 7.12 18.09
C ASN A 117 -16.27 8.63 18.35
N GLU A 118 -15.72 9.39 17.40
CA GLU A 118 -15.59 10.84 17.54
C GLU A 118 -16.89 11.58 17.18
N MET A 119 -17.75 10.99 16.36
CA MET A 119 -19.04 11.58 15.98
C MET A 119 -19.97 11.71 17.18
N ARG A 120 -20.35 12.95 17.52
CA ARG A 120 -21.34 13.27 18.57
C ARG A 120 -22.79 13.33 18.04
N GLY A 121 -23.10 12.55 17.03
CA GLY A 121 -24.36 12.51 16.32
C GLY A 121 -24.19 11.82 14.98
N ASP A 122 -25.05 12.16 14.00
CA ASP A 122 -25.09 11.47 12.72
C ASP A 122 -24.17 12.04 11.64
N ASN A 123 -23.60 13.23 11.89
CA ASN A 123 -22.77 13.93 10.90
C ASN A 123 -21.28 13.95 11.27
N LEU A 124 -20.43 13.62 10.30
CA LEU A 124 -18.98 13.70 10.43
C LEU A 124 -18.50 15.10 10.01
N THR A 125 -17.92 15.86 10.95
CA THR A 125 -17.44 17.23 10.70
C THR A 125 -15.94 17.30 10.53
N SER A 126 -15.44 18.42 9.99
CA SER A 126 -13.99 18.69 9.90
C SER A 126 -13.35 18.80 11.29
N SER A 127 -14.09 19.24 12.32
CA SER A 127 -13.62 19.25 13.70
C SER A 127 -13.35 17.83 14.18
N HIS A 128 -14.30 16.90 14.01
CA HIS A 128 -14.12 15.52 14.41
C HIS A 128 -12.88 14.88 13.77
N ILE A 129 -12.61 15.15 12.46
CA ILE A 129 -11.40 14.66 11.80
C ILE A 129 -10.14 15.29 12.40
N SER A 130 -10.17 16.59 12.71
CA SER A 130 -9.06 17.29 13.34
C SER A 130 -8.77 16.73 14.74
N ASP A 131 -9.80 16.47 15.55
CA ASP A 131 -9.66 15.91 16.90
C ASP A 131 -9.07 14.49 16.86
N ILE A 132 -9.49 13.66 15.90
CA ILE A 132 -8.87 12.35 15.65
C ILE A 132 -7.38 12.51 15.35
N LEU A 133 -7.02 13.44 14.45
CA LEU A 133 -5.66 13.60 13.97
C LEU A 133 -4.72 14.25 15.01
N LEU A 134 -5.25 15.09 15.91
CA LEU A 134 -4.51 15.68 17.02
C LEU A 134 -3.95 14.62 18.00
N LYS A 135 -4.58 13.46 18.11
CA LYS A 135 -4.11 12.33 18.92
C LYS A 135 -2.77 11.75 18.43
N TYR A 136 -2.34 12.10 17.20
CA TYR A 136 -1.11 11.58 16.58
C TYR A 136 -0.03 12.65 16.50
N SER A 137 0.97 12.59 17.39
CA SER A 137 2.11 13.51 17.42
C SER A 137 3.04 13.31 16.21
N SER A 138 3.28 12.05 15.80
CA SER A 138 4.12 11.71 14.67
C SER A 138 3.46 12.10 13.33
N GLY A 139 4.19 12.87 12.48
CA GLY A 139 3.73 13.22 11.13
C GLY A 139 3.45 12.00 10.25
N VAL A 140 4.20 10.90 10.42
CA VAL A 140 3.97 9.64 9.67
C VAL A 140 2.63 9.01 10.08
N SER A 141 2.37 8.87 11.38
CA SER A 141 1.12 8.31 11.90
C SER A 141 -0.07 9.19 11.53
N HIS A 142 0.02 10.50 11.77
CA HIS A 142 -0.99 11.49 11.38
C HIS A 142 -1.38 11.35 9.89
N ASN A 143 -0.38 11.34 8.99
CA ASN A 143 -0.62 11.25 7.55
C ASN A 143 -1.17 9.87 7.13
N THR A 144 -0.81 8.81 7.84
CA THR A 144 -1.35 7.47 7.59
C THR A 144 -2.84 7.42 7.94
N ILE A 145 -3.22 7.89 9.12
CA ILE A 145 -4.63 7.94 9.55
C ILE A 145 -5.43 8.84 8.61
N ARG A 146 -4.94 10.07 8.34
CA ARG A 146 -5.59 11.00 7.42
C ARG A 146 -5.85 10.38 6.04
N ARG A 147 -4.89 9.65 5.49
CA ARG A 147 -5.01 9.00 4.17
C ARG A 147 -6.11 7.95 4.17
N HIS A 148 -6.19 7.12 5.19
CA HIS A 148 -7.20 6.06 5.25
C HIS A 148 -8.60 6.60 5.58
N LEU A 149 -8.70 7.66 6.39
CA LEU A 149 -9.95 8.41 6.55
C LEU A 149 -10.44 8.97 5.22
N ASN A 150 -9.54 9.59 4.43
CA ASN A 150 -9.89 10.09 3.10
C ASN A 150 -10.36 8.98 2.15
N VAL A 151 -9.81 7.77 2.26
CA VAL A 151 -10.28 6.62 1.46
C VAL A 151 -11.74 6.29 1.78
N LEU A 152 -12.11 6.22 3.06
CA LEU A 152 -13.50 5.95 3.46
C LEU A 152 -14.45 7.09 3.10
N ILE A 153 -14.03 8.35 3.34
CA ILE A 153 -14.84 9.53 3.03
C ILE A 153 -15.07 9.66 1.52
N ASN A 154 -14.04 9.42 0.69
CA ASN A 154 -14.20 9.41 -0.76
C ASN A 154 -15.18 8.33 -1.22
N GLU A 155 -15.12 7.13 -0.64
CA GLU A 155 -16.07 6.06 -0.95
C GLU A 155 -17.49 6.43 -0.48
N ALA A 156 -17.64 6.99 0.72
CA ALA A 156 -18.92 7.49 1.23
C ALA A 156 -19.52 8.58 0.33
N ASN A 157 -18.68 9.50 -0.21
CA ASN A 157 -19.12 10.48 -1.20
C ASN A 157 -19.58 9.83 -2.51
N LEU A 158 -18.95 8.75 -2.96
CA LEU A 158 -19.41 7.99 -4.13
C LEU A 158 -20.76 7.33 -3.89
N LEU A 159 -21.08 7.00 -2.63
CA LEU A 159 -22.34 6.41 -2.22
C LEU A 159 -23.45 7.46 -1.93
N GLY A 160 -23.12 8.76 -1.96
CA GLY A 160 -24.10 9.83 -1.82
C GLY A 160 -23.91 10.78 -0.64
N MET A 161 -22.88 10.61 0.20
CA MET A 161 -22.56 11.60 1.24
C MET A 161 -22.23 12.96 0.59
N CYS A 162 -22.99 14.02 0.93
CA CYS A 162 -22.99 15.27 0.19
C CYS A 162 -21.79 16.19 0.46
N HIS A 163 -21.04 15.98 1.54
CA HIS A 163 -19.92 16.81 1.96
C HIS A 163 -18.65 16.01 2.15
N HIS A 164 -17.51 16.70 2.22
CA HIS A 164 -16.19 16.07 2.39
C HIS A 164 -15.44 16.70 3.57
N PRO A 165 -15.62 16.16 4.79
CA PRO A 165 -15.12 16.80 6.01
C PRO A 165 -13.58 16.88 6.11
N SER A 166 -12.85 16.08 5.36
CA SER A 166 -11.37 16.11 5.37
C SER A 166 -10.75 16.93 4.23
N LYS A 167 -11.55 17.60 3.37
CA LYS A 167 -11.08 18.27 2.16
C LYS A 167 -9.97 19.29 2.41
N ASN A 168 -10.08 20.08 3.48
CA ASN A 168 -9.17 21.17 3.81
C ASN A 168 -8.10 20.79 4.85
N ILE A 169 -8.09 19.54 5.31
CA ILE A 169 -7.12 19.10 6.33
C ILE A 169 -5.79 18.80 5.66
N LYS A 170 -4.76 19.57 6.04
CA LYS A 170 -3.40 19.44 5.48
C LYS A 170 -2.65 18.26 6.07
N SER A 171 -1.69 17.74 5.30
CA SER A 171 -0.73 16.76 5.81
C SER A 171 0.26 17.43 6.78
N LYS A 172 0.74 16.65 7.76
CA LYS A 172 1.78 17.10 8.70
C LYS A 172 3.16 16.76 8.12
N LYS A 173 4.14 17.68 8.26
CA LYS A 173 5.51 17.39 7.81
C LYS A 173 6.05 16.20 8.60
N ALA A 174 6.43 15.13 7.91
CA ALA A 174 7.06 13.97 8.52
C ALA A 174 8.58 14.12 8.44
N LYS A 175 9.28 13.87 9.57
CA LYS A 175 10.73 13.77 9.54
C LYS A 175 11.11 12.48 8.82
N ALA A 176 12.02 12.56 7.87
CA ALA A 176 12.60 11.39 7.25
C ALA A 176 13.42 10.64 8.30
N SER A 177 13.11 9.36 8.51
CA SER A 177 13.93 8.47 9.32
C SER A 177 14.79 7.64 8.38
N LEU A 178 16.09 7.96 8.35
CA LEU A 178 17.06 7.15 7.62
C LEU A 178 17.54 6.03 8.55
N HIS A 179 17.54 4.81 8.04
CA HIS A 179 18.22 3.71 8.72
C HIS A 179 19.73 3.95 8.57
N LYS A 180 20.39 4.29 9.66
CA LYS A 180 21.84 4.52 9.66
C LYS A 180 22.57 3.23 9.29
N PRO A 181 23.54 3.26 8.37
CA PRO A 181 24.37 2.10 8.08
C PRO A 181 25.18 1.69 9.32
N ILE A 182 25.61 0.45 9.32
CA ILE A 182 26.49 -0.11 10.37
C ILE A 182 27.92 0.06 9.90
N THR A 183 28.74 0.75 10.69
CA THR A 183 30.13 1.03 10.32
C THR A 183 31.03 -0.20 10.50
N ASN A 184 30.86 -0.94 11.58
CA ASN A 184 31.65 -2.13 11.91
C ASN A 184 30.83 -3.42 11.76
N VAL A 185 30.42 -3.73 10.50
CA VAL A 185 29.55 -4.88 10.19
C VAL A 185 30.17 -6.20 10.66
N LYS A 186 31.48 -6.41 10.43
CA LYS A 186 32.18 -7.66 10.79
C LYS A 186 32.15 -7.91 12.29
N LEU A 187 32.49 -6.90 13.09
CA LEU A 187 32.49 -6.99 14.55
C LEU A 187 31.09 -7.28 15.09
N LEU A 188 30.10 -6.57 14.58
CA LEU A 188 28.70 -6.75 15.00
C LEU A 188 28.16 -8.13 14.59
N LEU A 189 28.51 -8.65 13.40
CA LEU A 189 28.11 -10.00 12.97
C LEU A 189 28.72 -11.10 13.85
N ASN A 190 29.94 -10.92 14.34
CA ASN A 190 30.55 -11.84 15.27
C ASN A 190 29.80 -11.86 16.62
N GLU A 191 29.52 -10.68 17.19
CA GLU A 191 28.73 -10.58 18.43
C GLU A 191 27.32 -11.21 18.29
N ILE A 192 26.67 -10.99 17.14
CA ILE A 192 25.36 -11.58 16.85
C ILE A 192 25.46 -13.12 16.71
N LYS A 193 26.54 -13.62 16.10
CA LYS A 193 26.76 -15.07 15.94
C LYS A 193 26.84 -15.77 17.28
N ASP A 194 27.56 -15.18 18.23
CA ASP A 194 27.68 -15.71 19.60
C ASP A 194 26.37 -15.61 20.39
N TYR A 195 25.56 -14.59 20.10
CA TYR A 195 24.26 -14.40 20.74
C TYR A 195 23.18 -15.33 20.20
N ASN A 196 23.02 -15.45 18.86
CA ASN A 196 21.96 -16.28 18.28
C ASN A 196 22.23 -16.58 16.80
N ARG A 197 22.36 -17.87 16.46
CA ARG A 197 22.67 -18.35 15.09
C ARG A 197 21.62 -17.90 14.05
N ASN A 198 20.34 -17.94 14.36
CA ASN A 198 19.29 -17.56 13.40
C ASN A 198 19.28 -16.06 13.13
N LEU A 199 19.53 -15.24 14.16
CA LEU A 199 19.67 -13.80 14.00
C LEU A 199 20.90 -13.47 13.15
N SER A 200 22.03 -14.14 13.38
CA SER A 200 23.25 -14.00 12.59
C SER A 200 23.00 -14.33 11.14
N LEU A 201 22.37 -15.46 10.83
CA LEU A 201 22.05 -15.84 9.46
C LEU A 201 21.10 -14.84 8.79
N CYS A 202 20.10 -14.32 9.52
CA CYS A 202 19.24 -13.26 9.03
C CYS A 202 20.02 -11.99 8.68
N CYS A 203 20.92 -11.54 9.57
CA CYS A 203 21.72 -10.33 9.37
C CYS A 203 22.70 -10.46 8.19
N ILE A 204 23.34 -11.61 8.06
CA ILE A 204 24.33 -11.84 6.97
C ILE A 204 23.65 -11.97 5.61
N LEU A 205 22.47 -12.60 5.53
CA LEU A 205 21.64 -12.63 4.32
C LEU A 205 21.08 -11.24 3.96
N THR A 206 20.74 -10.43 4.98
CA THR A 206 20.32 -9.04 4.78
C THR A 206 21.45 -8.20 4.22
N TYR A 207 22.67 -8.38 4.73
CA TYR A 207 23.87 -7.66 4.31
C TYR A 207 24.36 -8.08 2.93
N GLY A 208 24.65 -9.37 2.73
CA GLY A 208 25.32 -9.85 1.53
C GLY A 208 24.40 -10.17 0.36
N CYS A 209 23.16 -10.58 0.62
CA CYS A 209 22.17 -10.85 -0.42
C CYS A 209 21.17 -9.70 -0.61
N LEU A 210 21.25 -8.63 0.15
CA LEU A 210 20.33 -7.50 0.14
C LEU A 210 18.84 -7.91 0.24
N LEU A 211 18.57 -8.98 0.97
CA LEU A 211 17.21 -9.45 1.25
C LEU A 211 16.57 -8.63 2.37
N ARG A 212 15.25 -8.55 2.36
CA ARG A 212 14.53 -7.91 3.47
C ARG A 212 14.44 -8.86 4.66
N PRO A 213 14.81 -8.39 5.89
CA PRO A 213 14.98 -9.25 7.06
C PRO A 213 13.71 -9.92 7.59
N HIS A 214 12.53 -9.49 7.12
CA HIS A 214 11.28 -10.05 7.60
C HIS A 214 10.76 -11.13 6.64
N ARG A 215 9.78 -10.82 5.79
CA ARG A 215 9.12 -11.84 4.99
C ARG A 215 10.04 -12.55 4.00
N GLU A 216 10.91 -11.82 3.28
CA GLU A 216 11.78 -12.43 2.26
C GLU A 216 12.72 -13.47 2.88
N ILE A 217 13.39 -13.15 4.02
CA ILE A 217 14.32 -14.06 4.69
C ILE A 217 13.58 -15.09 5.53
N ARG A 218 12.60 -14.68 6.32
CA ARG A 218 11.87 -15.55 7.25
C ARG A 218 11.22 -16.74 6.56
N GLU A 219 10.74 -16.57 5.34
CA GLU A 219 10.03 -17.60 4.57
C GLU A 219 10.95 -18.37 3.61
N LEU A 220 12.29 -18.20 3.67
CA LEU A 220 13.20 -18.98 2.86
C LEU A 220 13.16 -20.48 3.20
N THR A 221 13.07 -21.28 2.16
CA THR A 221 13.25 -22.72 2.20
C THR A 221 14.51 -23.12 1.46
N TRP A 222 15.02 -24.32 1.68
CA TRP A 222 16.18 -24.84 0.94
C TRP A 222 15.87 -25.01 -0.56
N GLY A 223 14.60 -25.18 -0.93
CA GLY A 223 14.16 -25.23 -2.31
C GLY A 223 14.25 -23.89 -3.06
N ASP A 224 14.38 -22.77 -2.34
CA ASP A 224 14.61 -21.47 -2.96
C ASP A 224 16.05 -21.30 -3.46
N PHE A 225 16.99 -22.10 -2.96
CA PHE A 225 18.39 -22.07 -3.36
C PHE A 225 18.66 -23.02 -4.53
N THR A 226 19.59 -22.63 -5.40
CA THR A 226 20.16 -23.56 -6.39
C THR A 226 20.92 -24.71 -5.72
N SER A 227 21.25 -25.77 -6.47
CA SER A 227 22.03 -26.92 -5.95
C SER A 227 23.32 -26.52 -5.27
N GLU A 228 24.06 -25.61 -5.85
CA GLU A 228 25.38 -25.11 -5.39
C GLU A 228 25.24 -23.94 -4.38
N LEU A 229 24.01 -23.63 -3.93
CA LEU A 229 23.72 -22.49 -3.05
C LEU A 229 24.15 -21.12 -3.63
N SER A 230 24.42 -21.05 -4.94
CA SER A 230 24.94 -19.83 -5.58
C SER A 230 23.91 -18.75 -5.83
N TYR A 231 22.63 -19.11 -5.90
CA TYR A 231 21.52 -18.18 -6.11
C TYR A 231 20.31 -18.54 -5.27
N ILE A 232 19.54 -17.50 -4.90
CA ILE A 232 18.22 -17.61 -4.28
C ILE A 232 17.15 -17.16 -5.30
N LYS A 233 16.13 -18.00 -5.53
CA LYS A 233 14.99 -17.72 -6.39
C LYS A 233 13.82 -17.23 -5.51
N LEU A 234 13.52 -15.94 -5.57
CA LEU A 234 12.41 -15.36 -4.81
C LEU A 234 11.19 -15.17 -5.70
N SER A 235 10.07 -15.76 -5.32
CA SER A 235 8.78 -15.52 -5.99
C SER A 235 8.26 -14.10 -5.72
N GLY A 236 7.53 -13.53 -6.69
CA GLY A 236 6.92 -12.21 -6.59
C GLY A 236 5.98 -12.08 -5.39
N GLY A 237 5.25 -13.14 -5.04
CA GLY A 237 4.34 -13.14 -3.90
C GLY A 237 4.97 -12.88 -2.54
N ARG A 238 6.30 -13.13 -2.40
CA ARG A 238 7.04 -12.92 -1.14
C ARG A 238 7.72 -11.56 -1.04
N ASN A 239 7.80 -10.80 -2.12
CA ASN A 239 8.48 -9.50 -2.10
C ASN A 239 7.52 -8.34 -2.39
N LYS A 240 7.92 -7.12 -2.01
CA LYS A 240 7.09 -5.91 -2.13
C LYS A 240 6.80 -5.51 -3.58
N SER A 241 7.65 -5.87 -4.53
CA SER A 241 7.51 -5.46 -5.94
C SER A 241 6.56 -6.35 -6.75
N GLY A 242 6.17 -7.51 -6.21
CA GLY A 242 5.35 -8.50 -6.90
C GLY A 242 6.07 -9.23 -8.06
N ARG A 243 7.36 -8.99 -8.29
CA ARG A 243 8.15 -9.57 -9.39
C ARG A 243 9.07 -10.68 -8.89
N ASN A 244 9.24 -11.74 -9.68
CA ASN A 244 10.24 -12.76 -9.42
C ASN A 244 11.65 -12.14 -9.46
N ARG A 245 12.55 -12.62 -8.58
CA ARG A 245 13.91 -12.11 -8.46
C ARG A 245 14.89 -13.26 -8.21
N ILE A 246 16.01 -13.24 -8.92
CA ILE A 246 17.16 -14.10 -8.65
C ILE A 246 18.20 -13.25 -7.90
N VAL A 247 18.68 -13.77 -6.78
CA VAL A 247 19.63 -13.07 -5.90
C VAL A 247 20.88 -13.91 -5.77
N PRO A 248 22.07 -13.38 -6.12
CA PRO A 248 23.32 -14.10 -5.92
C PRO A 248 23.65 -14.25 -4.43
N VAL A 249 24.24 -15.38 -4.07
CA VAL A 249 24.72 -15.67 -2.71
C VAL A 249 26.25 -15.61 -2.73
N PRO A 250 26.86 -14.65 -2.01
CA PRO A 250 28.32 -14.56 -1.90
C PRO A 250 28.97 -15.82 -1.32
N SER A 251 30.25 -16.11 -1.69
CA SER A 251 30.98 -17.32 -1.25
C SER A 251 31.00 -17.45 0.26
N TYR A 252 31.31 -16.36 0.99
CA TYR A 252 31.38 -16.37 2.46
C TYR A 252 30.06 -16.71 3.15
N ILE A 253 28.91 -16.53 2.46
CA ILE A 253 27.61 -16.96 2.95
C ILE A 253 27.38 -18.43 2.62
N ARG A 254 27.77 -18.87 1.41
CA ARG A 254 27.63 -20.27 1.01
C ARG A 254 28.37 -21.22 1.95
N GLU A 255 29.56 -20.85 2.38
CA GLU A 255 30.41 -21.61 3.28
C GLU A 255 29.80 -21.88 4.65
N ILE A 256 28.89 -21.03 5.13
CA ILE A 256 28.22 -21.19 6.41
C ILE A 256 26.83 -21.85 6.30
N LEU A 257 26.35 -22.07 5.07
CA LEU A 257 25.05 -22.70 4.82
C LEU A 257 25.20 -24.22 4.80
N VAL A 258 24.42 -24.89 5.62
CA VAL A 258 24.28 -26.35 5.61
C VAL A 258 22.94 -26.70 5.02
N ARG A 259 22.94 -27.27 3.81
CA ARG A 259 21.72 -27.60 3.09
C ARG A 259 20.91 -28.65 3.83
N GLY A 260 19.62 -28.36 4.01
CA GLY A 260 18.63 -29.28 4.50
C GLY A 260 17.67 -29.74 3.39
N GLU A 261 16.59 -30.37 3.78
CA GLU A 261 15.51 -30.79 2.89
C GLU A 261 14.87 -29.63 2.16
N SER A 262 14.58 -29.79 0.86
CA SER A 262 14.12 -28.72 -0.05
C SER A 262 12.88 -28.00 0.45
N SER A 263 11.93 -28.74 1.07
CA SER A 263 10.67 -28.20 1.61
C SER A 263 10.84 -27.44 2.93
N ASN A 264 11.97 -27.66 3.62
CA ASN A 264 12.17 -27.13 4.96
C ASN A 264 12.66 -25.67 4.94
N ASN A 265 12.13 -24.92 5.88
CA ASN A 265 12.59 -23.54 6.15
C ASN A 265 14.00 -23.57 6.74
N ILE A 266 14.87 -22.66 6.31
CA ILE A 266 16.28 -22.63 6.70
C ILE A 266 16.55 -22.32 8.18
N PHE A 267 15.55 -21.83 8.92
CA PHE A 267 15.66 -21.46 10.34
C PHE A 267 15.02 -22.47 11.29
N THR A 268 14.02 -23.22 10.84
CA THR A 268 13.23 -24.11 11.70
C THR A 268 13.48 -25.58 11.41
N SER A 269 14.16 -25.89 10.32
CA SER A 269 14.34 -27.27 9.81
C SER A 269 13.00 -28.02 9.65
N SER A 270 11.92 -27.28 9.42
CA SER A 270 10.57 -27.79 9.16
C SER A 270 9.92 -26.98 8.03
N ASN A 271 8.78 -27.43 7.53
CA ASN A 271 8.03 -26.73 6.49
C ASN A 271 7.34 -25.42 6.98
N LYS A 272 7.38 -25.13 8.27
CA LYS A 272 6.75 -23.95 8.87
C LYS A 272 7.80 -22.87 9.15
N PRO A 273 7.66 -21.63 8.59
CA PRO A 273 8.55 -20.53 8.91
C PRO A 273 8.34 -20.06 10.37
N PRO A 274 9.34 -19.37 10.96
CA PRO A 274 9.16 -18.70 12.25
C PRO A 274 7.99 -17.70 12.21
N ASN A 275 7.49 -17.29 13.37
CA ASN A 275 6.40 -16.31 13.44
C ASN A 275 6.80 -14.95 12.81
N PRO A 276 5.83 -14.12 12.39
CA PRO A 276 6.12 -12.84 11.68
C PRO A 276 7.03 -11.88 12.44
N ASP A 277 6.98 -11.86 13.78
CA ASP A 277 7.77 -10.96 14.62
C ASP A 277 9.07 -11.58 15.14
N TYR A 278 9.42 -12.81 14.73
CA TYR A 278 10.58 -13.55 15.24
C TYR A 278 11.87 -12.75 15.22
N PHE A 279 12.28 -12.28 14.06
CA PHE A 279 13.52 -11.51 13.94
C PHE A 279 13.44 -10.14 14.57
N LYS A 280 12.26 -9.49 14.55
CA LYS A 280 12.04 -8.22 15.25
C LYS A 280 12.22 -8.37 16.75
N THR A 281 11.69 -9.46 17.32
CA THR A 281 11.81 -9.76 18.74
C THR A 281 13.24 -10.10 19.12
N LEU A 282 13.94 -10.95 18.35
CA LEU A 282 15.34 -11.29 18.58
C LEU A 282 16.24 -10.05 18.49
N TRP A 283 16.05 -9.22 17.47
CA TRP A 283 16.79 -7.96 17.31
C TRP A 283 16.56 -7.02 18.49
N GLY A 284 15.31 -6.86 18.91
CA GLY A 284 14.97 -6.01 20.05
C GLY A 284 15.57 -6.49 21.37
N ARG A 285 15.71 -7.83 21.57
CA ARG A 285 16.42 -8.41 22.73
C ARG A 285 17.93 -8.19 22.63
N PHE A 286 18.52 -8.49 21.47
CA PHE A 286 19.96 -8.31 21.23
C PHE A 286 20.37 -6.83 21.39
N LYS A 287 19.58 -5.89 20.85
CA LYS A 287 19.85 -4.45 20.96
C LYS A 287 19.92 -3.93 22.41
N ARG A 288 19.28 -4.62 23.35
CA ARG A 288 19.34 -4.23 24.78
C ARG A 288 20.64 -4.65 25.46
N VAL A 289 21.35 -5.62 24.93
CA VAL A 289 22.58 -6.15 25.51
C VAL A 289 23.82 -5.69 24.76
N SER A 290 23.74 -5.46 23.46
CA SER A 290 24.86 -5.03 22.62
C SER A 290 25.16 -3.52 22.83
N LYS A 291 26.44 -3.20 22.98
CA LYS A 291 26.97 -1.83 23.03
C LYS A 291 27.39 -1.31 21.64
N LEU A 292 27.37 -2.16 20.62
CA LEU A 292 27.82 -1.83 19.25
C LEU A 292 26.71 -1.21 18.39
N ILE A 293 25.45 -1.22 18.86
CA ILE A 293 24.30 -0.79 18.07
C ILE A 293 23.82 0.61 18.51
N ALA A 294 23.83 1.55 17.57
CA ALA A 294 23.23 2.86 17.77
C ALA A 294 21.68 2.79 17.82
N GLN A 295 21.07 3.80 18.45
CA GLN A 295 19.62 3.82 18.67
C GLN A 295 18.80 3.72 17.38
N GLU A 296 19.23 4.35 16.31
CA GLU A 296 18.53 4.39 15.02
C GLU A 296 18.85 3.20 14.10
N GLN A 297 19.77 2.31 14.50
CA GLN A 297 20.11 1.13 13.73
C GLN A 297 19.08 0.02 13.92
N THR A 298 18.70 -0.61 12.82
CA THR A 298 17.70 -1.67 12.75
C THR A 298 18.25 -2.84 11.93
N LEU A 299 17.53 -3.96 11.83
CA LEU A 299 17.87 -5.04 10.90
C LEU A 299 18.02 -4.55 9.46
N TYR A 300 17.27 -3.52 9.06
CA TYR A 300 17.39 -2.91 7.74
C TYR A 300 18.73 -2.19 7.52
N SER A 301 19.40 -1.77 8.60
CA SER A 301 20.70 -1.13 8.51
C SER A 301 21.77 -2.05 7.87
N PHE A 302 21.69 -3.36 8.07
CA PHE A 302 22.55 -4.31 7.37
C PHE A 302 22.39 -4.24 5.85
N ARG A 303 21.16 -4.09 5.37
CA ARG A 303 20.90 -3.95 3.93
C ARG A 303 21.49 -2.64 3.37
N HIS A 304 21.39 -1.55 4.13
CA HIS A 304 21.99 -0.28 3.72
C HIS A 304 23.53 -0.39 3.69
N SER A 305 24.12 -1.02 4.70
CA SER A 305 25.58 -1.25 4.73
C SER A 305 26.09 -2.17 3.61
N GLY A 306 25.29 -3.13 3.19
CA GLY A 306 25.66 -4.04 2.10
C GLY A 306 25.47 -3.43 0.69
N ALA A 307 24.78 -2.29 0.59
CA ALA A 307 24.54 -1.60 -0.67
C ALA A 307 25.53 -0.44 -0.94
N ILE A 308 26.37 -0.09 0.04
CA ILE A 308 27.47 0.89 -0.05
C ILE A 308 28.75 0.18 -0.47
#